data_5bc774ffdb70d606f95b42a1ba82c2ae
#
_entry.id   5bc774ffdb70d606f95b42a1ba82c2ae
#
_cell.length_a   1.000
_cell.length_b   1.000
_cell.length_c   1.000
_cell.angle_alpha   90.00
_cell.angle_beta   90.00
_cell.angle_gamma   90.00
#
_symmetry.space_group_name_H-M   'P 1'
#
loop_
_entity.id
_entity.type
_entity.pdbx_description
1 polymer ?
#
loop_
_entity_poly.entity_id
_entity_poly.type
_entity_poly.pdbx_seq_one_letter_code
_entity_poly.pdbx_strand_id
1 'polypeptide(L)'
;MQENGLIAIVKRDCPTCVMVAPVLQQLESDGGLTVYSQDDPGFPEGMDVADDTALDISYRLEVEIVPTLVRFQDGAEVERTYGWDRVAWESLTGRDDLGADLP
;
A
#
# COMPACT_ATOMS: atom_id res chain seq x y z
N MET A 1 10.85 -10.92 4.03
CA MET A 1 9.50 -10.42 3.91
C MET A 1 8.94 -10.88 2.58
N GLN A 2 8.42 -10.08 1.70
CA GLN A 2 7.90 -10.53 0.42
C GLN A 2 9.05 -10.70 -0.58
N GLU A 3 9.09 -11.81 -1.34
CA GLU A 3 10.16 -11.95 -2.33
C GLU A 3 9.93 -11.02 -3.53
N ASN A 4 8.73 -11.06 -4.08
CA ASN A 4 8.33 -10.20 -5.19
C ASN A 4 6.92 -9.72 -4.95
N GLY A 5 6.65 -8.45 -5.20
CA GLY A 5 5.33 -7.89 -5.08
C GLY A 5 5.33 -6.56 -4.37
N LEU A 6 4.14 -6.17 -3.93
CA LEU A 6 3.87 -4.87 -3.35
C LEU A 6 3.42 -5.01 -1.90
N ILE A 7 3.85 -4.09 -1.07
CA ILE A 7 3.34 -3.91 0.29
C ILE A 7 2.81 -2.50 0.41
N ALA A 8 1.58 -2.36 0.90
CA ALA A 8 1.00 -1.06 1.23
C ALA A 8 0.76 -0.99 2.73
N ILE A 9 1.16 0.11 3.35
CA ILE A 9 0.92 0.39 4.76
C ILE A 9 -0.06 1.56 4.83
N VAL A 10 -1.18 1.34 5.52
CA VAL A 10 -2.26 2.31 5.61
C VAL A 10 -2.79 2.37 7.03
N LYS A 11 -3.70 3.33 7.29
CA LYS A 11 -4.56 3.31 8.47
C LYS A 11 -5.90 3.95 8.13
N ARG A 12 -6.94 3.56 8.87
CA ARG A 12 -8.29 4.12 8.66
C ARG A 12 -8.33 5.61 9.03
N ASP A 13 -7.65 5.99 10.10
CA ASP A 13 -7.58 7.39 10.53
C ASP A 13 -6.54 8.15 9.70
N CYS A 14 -6.78 8.21 8.40
CA CYS A 14 -5.88 8.84 7.44
C CYS A 14 -6.68 9.19 6.19
N PRO A 15 -7.00 10.48 5.96
CA PRO A 15 -7.80 10.86 4.79
C PRO A 15 -7.20 10.42 3.45
N THR A 16 -5.89 10.50 3.30
CA THR A 16 -5.23 10.05 2.06
C THR A 16 -5.33 8.54 1.90
N CYS A 17 -5.23 7.79 2.99
CA CYS A 17 -5.41 6.33 2.95
C CYS A 17 -6.83 5.98 2.51
N VAL A 18 -7.83 6.69 3.01
CA VAL A 18 -9.23 6.49 2.59
C VAL A 18 -9.36 6.79 1.09
N MET A 19 -8.74 7.87 0.63
CA MET A 19 -8.80 8.28 -0.76
C MET A 19 -8.21 7.22 -1.70
N VAL A 20 -7.12 6.57 -1.31
CA VAL A 20 -6.45 5.58 -2.17
C VAL A 20 -6.99 4.16 -2.01
N ALA A 21 -7.95 3.92 -1.12
CA ALA A 21 -8.50 2.58 -0.93
C ALA A 21 -8.96 1.94 -2.24
N PRO A 22 -9.68 2.64 -3.14
CA PRO A 22 -10.06 2.04 -4.43
C PRO A 22 -8.86 1.67 -5.30
N VAL A 23 -7.77 2.42 -5.21
CA VAL A 23 -6.54 2.09 -5.95
C VAL A 23 -5.93 0.80 -5.43
N LEU A 24 -5.93 0.62 -4.11
CA LEU A 24 -5.46 -0.63 -3.51
C LEU A 24 -6.31 -1.81 -3.95
N GLN A 25 -7.62 -1.63 -4.08
CA GLN A 25 -8.51 -2.67 -4.59
C GLN A 25 -8.18 -3.02 -6.05
N GLN A 26 -7.87 -2.03 -6.88
CA GLN A 26 -7.42 -2.29 -8.25
C GLN A 26 -6.14 -3.13 -8.25
N LEU A 27 -5.17 -2.76 -7.41
CA LEU A 27 -3.89 -3.46 -7.35
C LEU A 27 -4.06 -4.87 -6.79
N GLU A 28 -4.94 -5.07 -5.82
CA GLU A 28 -5.18 -6.39 -5.25
C GLU A 28 -5.72 -7.36 -6.30
N SER A 29 -6.54 -6.88 -7.21
CA SER A 29 -7.13 -7.74 -8.24
C SER A 29 -6.09 -8.34 -9.18
N ASP A 30 -4.91 -7.71 -9.28
CA ASP A 30 -3.80 -8.23 -10.08
C ASP A 30 -2.98 -9.28 -9.31
N GLY A 31 -3.17 -9.38 -7.99
CA GLY A 31 -2.37 -10.23 -7.13
C GLY A 31 -1.05 -9.56 -6.73
N GLY A 32 -0.35 -10.18 -5.78
CA GLY A 32 0.97 -9.71 -5.37
C GLY A 32 0.98 -8.49 -4.46
N LEU A 33 -0.17 -8.02 -4.01
CA LEU A 33 -0.26 -6.92 -3.04
C LEU A 33 -0.61 -7.47 -1.66
N THR A 34 0.13 -7.04 -0.64
CA THR A 34 -0.22 -7.25 0.76
C THR A 34 -0.44 -5.90 1.39
N VAL A 35 -1.60 -5.73 2.04
CA VAL A 35 -1.95 -4.48 2.73
C VAL A 35 -1.87 -4.72 4.23
N TYR A 36 -1.20 -3.83 4.93
CA TYR A 36 -1.12 -3.80 6.39
C TYR A 36 -1.80 -2.54 6.90
N SER A 37 -2.65 -2.69 7.91
CA SER A 37 -3.29 -1.55 8.57
C SER A 37 -2.72 -1.33 9.95
N GLN A 38 -2.40 -0.08 10.25
CA GLN A 38 -1.79 0.29 11.53
C GLN A 38 -2.83 0.47 12.65
N ASP A 39 -4.12 0.58 12.32
CA ASP A 39 -5.14 0.82 13.35
C ASP A 39 -6.36 -0.07 13.23
N ASP A 40 -6.76 -0.47 12.03
CA ASP A 40 -7.98 -1.23 11.83
C ASP A 40 -7.80 -2.26 10.72
N PRO A 41 -7.66 -3.56 11.07
CA PRO A 41 -7.52 -4.61 10.06
C PRO A 41 -8.74 -4.80 9.16
N GLY A 42 -9.87 -4.16 9.48
CA GLY A 42 -11.03 -4.13 8.59
C GLY A 42 -10.94 -3.07 7.51
N PHE A 43 -9.88 -2.28 7.48
CA PHE A 43 -9.70 -1.21 6.50
C PHE A 43 -8.46 -1.50 5.64
N PRO A 44 -8.53 -1.35 4.30
CA PRO A 44 -9.72 -1.06 3.47
C PRO A 44 -10.73 -2.21 3.48
N GLU A 45 -12.00 -1.85 3.39
CA GLU A 45 -13.07 -2.84 3.39
C GLU A 45 -13.09 -3.61 2.08
N GLY A 46 -13.56 -4.85 2.13
CA GLY A 46 -13.71 -5.67 0.94
C GLY A 46 -12.43 -6.29 0.41
N MET A 47 -11.36 -6.26 1.18
CA MET A 47 -10.10 -6.88 0.78
C MET A 47 -9.40 -7.48 1.99
N ASP A 48 -8.47 -8.39 1.74
CA ASP A 48 -7.66 -8.97 2.82
C ASP A 48 -6.64 -7.97 3.32
N VAL A 49 -6.64 -7.73 4.62
CA VAL A 49 -5.74 -6.78 5.26
C VAL A 49 -5.06 -7.47 6.43
N ALA A 50 -3.75 -7.35 6.50
CA ALA A 50 -2.98 -7.87 7.63
C ALA A 50 -2.93 -6.84 8.75
N ASP A 51 -2.90 -7.33 9.98
CA ASP A 51 -2.89 -6.50 11.19
C ASP A 51 -1.48 -6.02 11.49
N ASP A 52 -1.28 -4.72 11.49
CA ASP A 52 -0.03 -4.10 11.93
C ASP A 52 -0.31 -3.08 13.05
N THR A 53 -1.33 -3.36 13.90
CA THR A 53 -1.67 -2.45 14.99
C THR A 53 -0.55 -2.35 16.03
N ALA A 54 0.31 -3.36 16.10
CA ALA A 54 1.51 -3.31 16.94
C ALA A 54 2.67 -2.56 16.26
N LEU A 55 2.50 -2.14 15.01
CA LEU A 55 3.48 -1.40 14.21
C LEU A 55 4.79 -2.17 13.94
N ASP A 56 4.75 -3.49 14.03
CA ASP A 56 5.95 -4.32 13.81
C ASP A 56 6.46 -4.22 12.37
N ILE A 57 5.55 -4.33 11.41
CA ILE A 57 5.92 -4.25 9.99
C ILE A 57 6.32 -2.83 9.64
N SER A 58 5.57 -1.85 10.13
CA SER A 58 5.89 -0.44 9.91
C SER A 58 7.27 -0.09 10.45
N TYR A 59 7.60 -0.58 11.63
CA TYR A 59 8.91 -0.37 12.23
C TYR A 59 10.01 -1.04 11.42
N ARG A 60 9.78 -2.29 11.02
CA ARG A 60 10.76 -3.06 10.25
C ARG A 60 11.04 -2.43 8.88
N LEU A 61 10.02 -1.87 8.25
CA LEU A 61 10.15 -1.21 6.95
C LEU A 61 10.49 0.28 7.08
N GLU A 62 10.64 0.78 8.30
CA GLU A 62 10.94 2.18 8.56
C GLU A 62 9.90 3.11 7.94
N VAL A 63 8.62 2.78 8.11
CA VAL A 63 7.50 3.56 7.59
C VAL A 63 7.12 4.62 8.62
N GLU A 64 7.20 5.89 8.22
CA GLU A 64 6.83 7.03 9.07
C GLU A 64 5.59 7.75 8.55
N ILE A 65 5.26 7.57 7.28
CA ILE A 65 4.17 8.26 6.61
C ILE A 65 3.24 7.21 5.99
N VAL A 66 1.94 7.41 6.11
CA VAL A 66 0.96 6.56 5.44
C VAL A 66 0.11 7.41 4.50
N PRO A 67 -0.36 6.85 3.39
CA PRO A 67 -0.02 5.53 2.89
C PRO A 67 1.42 5.47 2.37
N THR A 68 2.04 4.31 2.52
CA THR A 68 3.34 4.01 1.89
C THR A 68 3.14 2.77 1.02
N LEU A 69 3.67 2.83 -0.19
CA LEU A 69 3.66 1.70 -1.13
C LEU A 69 5.11 1.32 -1.43
N VAL A 70 5.41 0.04 -1.25
CA VAL A 70 6.78 -0.47 -1.40
C VAL A 70 6.77 -1.63 -2.39
N ARG A 71 7.71 -1.64 -3.32
CA ARG A 71 7.90 -2.76 -4.23
C ARG A 71 9.13 -3.56 -3.83
N PHE A 72 8.96 -4.88 -3.78
CA PHE A 72 10.03 -5.84 -3.49
C PHE A 72 10.33 -6.66 -4.73
N GLN A 73 11.60 -6.97 -4.91
CA GLN A 73 12.08 -7.85 -5.96
C GLN A 73 13.22 -8.69 -5.39
N ASP A 74 13.08 -10.01 -5.49
CA ASP A 74 14.08 -10.96 -4.96
C ASP A 74 14.36 -10.75 -3.47
N GLY A 75 13.34 -10.40 -2.72
CA GLY A 75 13.43 -10.20 -1.28
C GLY A 75 13.95 -8.85 -0.84
N ALA A 76 14.28 -7.97 -1.77
CA ALA A 76 14.82 -6.65 -1.46
C ALA A 76 13.87 -5.55 -1.91
N GLU A 77 13.79 -4.50 -1.10
CA GLU A 77 13.04 -3.30 -1.49
C GLU A 77 13.76 -2.60 -2.64
N VAL A 78 13.05 -2.34 -3.73
CA VAL A 78 13.64 -1.69 -4.91
C VAL A 78 13.07 -0.30 -5.16
N GLU A 79 11.87 0.00 -4.62
CA GLU A 79 11.26 1.31 -4.81
C GLU A 79 10.16 1.51 -3.75
N ARG A 80 9.98 2.76 -3.31
CA ARG A 80 8.84 3.11 -2.45
C ARG A 80 8.35 4.52 -2.75
N THR A 81 7.09 4.78 -2.40
CA THR A 81 6.49 6.10 -2.50
C THR A 81 5.55 6.34 -1.31
N TYR A 82 5.29 7.59 -1.01
CA TYR A 82 4.47 8.02 0.13
C TYR A 82 3.31 8.87 -0.36
N GLY A 83 2.19 8.85 0.37
CA GLY A 83 1.03 9.63 0.03
C GLY A 83 0.43 9.18 -1.30
N TRP A 84 -0.29 10.07 -1.94
CA TRP A 84 -0.83 9.80 -3.27
C TRP A 84 -0.15 10.68 -4.31
N ASP A 85 0.60 10.05 -5.19
CA ASP A 85 1.23 10.67 -6.36
C ASP A 85 1.00 9.69 -7.51
N ARG A 86 0.09 10.03 -8.42
CA ARG A 86 -0.31 9.14 -9.52
C ARG A 86 0.91 8.65 -10.31
N VAL A 87 1.79 9.57 -10.68
CA VAL A 87 2.94 9.23 -11.50
C VAL A 87 3.86 8.25 -10.78
N ALA A 88 4.10 8.50 -9.49
CA ALA A 88 4.95 7.63 -8.68
C ALA A 88 4.32 6.25 -8.49
N TRP A 89 3.01 6.20 -8.21
CA TRP A 89 2.31 4.92 -8.05
C TRP A 89 2.27 4.13 -9.34
N GLU A 90 2.04 4.81 -10.46
CA GLU A 90 2.02 4.15 -11.76
C GLU A 90 3.41 3.64 -12.15
N SER A 91 4.44 4.42 -11.91
CA SER A 91 5.80 4.01 -12.17
C SER A 91 6.19 2.79 -11.33
N LEU A 92 5.84 2.83 -10.04
CA LEU A 92 6.20 1.76 -9.10
C LEU A 92 5.47 0.46 -9.40
N THR A 93 4.21 0.54 -9.83
CA THR A 93 3.37 -0.64 -10.06
C THR A 93 3.42 -1.14 -11.51
N GLY A 94 3.87 -0.32 -12.44
CA GLY A 94 3.84 -0.63 -13.87
C GLY A 94 2.44 -0.49 -14.48
N ARG A 95 1.51 0.16 -13.79
CA ARG A 95 0.15 0.38 -14.28
C ARG A 95 -0.03 1.84 -14.67
N ASP A 96 -0.95 2.09 -15.60
CA ASP A 96 -1.24 3.44 -16.08
C ASP A 96 -2.72 3.81 -15.97
N ASP A 97 -3.48 3.05 -15.18
CA ASP A 97 -4.94 3.21 -15.05
C ASP A 97 -5.39 3.40 -13.61
N LEU A 98 -4.48 3.80 -12.72
CA LEU A 98 -4.78 3.88 -11.30
C LEU A 98 -5.54 5.14 -10.94
N GLY A 99 -6.59 4.98 -10.12
CA GLY A 99 -7.28 6.09 -9.48
C GLY A 99 -7.77 7.15 -10.46
N ALA A 100 -8.48 6.76 -11.51
CA ALA A 100 -8.89 7.67 -12.58
C ALA A 100 -9.65 8.90 -12.06
N ASP A 101 -10.37 8.75 -10.93
CA ASP A 101 -11.17 9.82 -10.33
C ASP A 101 -10.39 10.64 -9.28
N LEU A 102 -9.13 10.32 -9.06
CA LEU A 102 -8.31 11.01 -8.07
C LEU A 102 -7.48 12.13 -8.69
N PRO A 103 -7.11 13.16 -7.88
CA PRO A 103 -6.27 14.24 -8.36
C PRO A 103 -4.90 13.81 -8.90
#